data_e2407dd7e3401c0a36052f5cb36448bf
#
_entry.id   e2407dd7e3401c0a36052f5cb36448bf
#
_cell.length_a   1.000
_cell.length_b   1.000
_cell.length_c   1.000
_cell.angle_alpha   90.00
_cell.angle_beta   90.00
_cell.angle_gamma   90.00
#
_symmetry.space_group_name_H-M   'P 1'
#
loop_
_entity.id
_entity.type
_entity.pdbx_description
1 polymer ?
#
loop_
_entity_poly.entity_id
_entity_poly.type
_entity_poly.pdbx_seq_one_letter_code
_entity_poly.pdbx_strand_id
1 'polypeptide(L)'
;MEHRDGKATYEVAPLKKSIFSLRDLRGLMHAATQRYLAWLSRLEDRSSGKVDQLSRPVKDERARSWRGFNLFLKTDIQGILAVLAGEHQISGLTSRRLRRLLPTWTRSQIARLLRRLRLHGLIKKVGKTYKYYATKFGQRLLLAGLKLKEHLLLPALANA
;
A
#
# COMPACT_ATOMS: atom_id res chain seq x y z
N MET A 1 15.23 -36.38 -14.30
CA MET A 1 16.66 -36.16 -14.59
C MET A 1 17.03 -37.16 -15.66
N GLU A 2 17.26 -36.74 -16.87
CA GLU A 2 17.90 -37.59 -17.90
C GLU A 2 19.39 -37.24 -17.94
N HIS A 3 20.22 -38.25 -17.82
CA HIS A 3 21.66 -38.14 -18.01
C HIS A 3 21.99 -38.42 -19.48
N ARG A 4 22.28 -37.41 -20.26
CA ARG A 4 22.91 -37.50 -21.56
C ARG A 4 24.35 -37.00 -21.43
N ASP A 5 25.30 -37.85 -21.80
CA ASP A 5 26.74 -37.52 -21.86
C ASP A 5 27.36 -36.99 -20.56
N GLY A 6 26.97 -37.52 -19.39
CA GLY A 6 27.58 -37.19 -18.10
C GLY A 6 27.30 -35.75 -17.61
N LYS A 7 26.54 -34.95 -18.33
CA LYS A 7 26.08 -33.61 -17.88
C LYS A 7 24.61 -33.63 -17.47
N ALA A 8 24.33 -33.19 -16.25
CA ALA A 8 22.97 -33.01 -15.80
C ALA A 8 22.30 -31.86 -16.56
N THR A 9 21.32 -32.17 -17.40
CA THR A 9 20.47 -31.21 -18.07
C THR A 9 19.21 -30.98 -17.23
N TYR A 10 18.92 -29.72 -16.93
CA TYR A 10 17.71 -29.33 -16.19
C TYR A 10 16.64 -28.86 -17.18
N GLU A 11 15.57 -29.65 -17.28
CA GLU A 11 14.39 -29.26 -18.06
C GLU A 11 13.25 -28.83 -17.14
N VAL A 12 12.48 -27.84 -17.59
CA VAL A 12 11.26 -27.44 -16.91
C VAL A 12 10.17 -28.46 -17.25
N ALA A 13 9.83 -29.29 -16.28
CA ALA A 13 8.79 -30.31 -16.42
C ALA A 13 7.66 -30.06 -15.41
N PRO A 14 6.41 -30.46 -15.75
CA PRO A 14 5.29 -30.33 -14.82
C PRO A 14 5.54 -31.21 -13.59
N LEU A 15 5.20 -30.68 -12.42
CA LEU A 15 5.34 -31.37 -11.14
C LEU A 15 4.42 -32.59 -11.08
N LYS A 16 5.00 -33.77 -10.93
CA LYS A 16 4.21 -35.00 -10.69
C LYS A 16 3.58 -34.92 -9.30
N LYS A 17 2.25 -35.01 -9.23
CA LYS A 17 1.47 -35.07 -7.97
C LYS A 17 1.59 -36.45 -7.33
N SER A 18 2.76 -36.82 -6.86
CA SER A 18 3.02 -38.10 -6.23
C SER A 18 3.72 -37.92 -4.88
N ILE A 19 3.36 -38.75 -3.90
CA ILE A 19 3.96 -38.74 -2.55
C ILE A 19 5.47 -38.99 -2.62
N PHE A 20 5.96 -39.76 -3.59
CA PHE A 20 7.37 -40.06 -3.76
C PHE A 20 8.25 -38.85 -4.12
N SER A 21 7.68 -37.83 -4.74
CA SER A 21 8.38 -36.56 -5.06
C SER A 21 8.34 -35.53 -3.94
N LEU A 22 7.62 -35.78 -2.84
CA LEU A 22 7.46 -34.84 -1.72
C LEU A 22 8.79 -34.49 -1.05
N ARG A 23 9.73 -35.47 -0.95
CA ARG A 23 11.03 -35.24 -0.31
C ARG A 23 11.89 -34.27 -1.11
N ASP A 24 11.95 -34.44 -2.42
CA ASP A 24 12.71 -33.56 -3.33
C ASP A 24 12.03 -32.21 -3.45
N LEU A 25 10.69 -32.21 -3.54
CA LEU A 25 9.87 -30.99 -3.55
C LEU A 25 10.06 -30.15 -2.29
N ARG A 26 10.14 -30.78 -1.10
CA ARG A 26 10.37 -30.04 0.16
C ARG A 26 11.69 -29.28 0.09
N GLY A 27 12.76 -29.87 -0.42
CA GLY A 27 14.06 -29.21 -0.58
C GLY A 27 13.98 -28.00 -1.53
N LEU A 28 13.36 -28.19 -2.69
CA LEU A 28 13.17 -27.13 -3.69
C LEU A 28 12.30 -25.98 -3.18
N MET A 29 11.18 -26.30 -2.53
CA MET A 29 10.28 -25.30 -1.96
C MET A 29 10.93 -24.54 -0.81
N HIS A 30 11.67 -25.23 0.06
CA HIS A 30 12.44 -24.59 1.12
C HIS A 30 13.50 -23.62 0.56
N ALA A 31 14.26 -24.07 -0.44
CA ALA A 31 15.25 -23.22 -1.10
C ALA A 31 14.62 -22.02 -1.81
N ALA A 32 13.45 -22.20 -2.43
CA ALA A 32 12.69 -21.09 -3.04
C ALA A 32 12.20 -20.10 -1.99
N THR A 33 11.66 -20.58 -0.86
CA THR A 33 11.22 -19.77 0.27
C THR A 33 12.39 -19.00 0.87
N GLN A 34 13.54 -19.62 1.07
CA GLN A 34 14.75 -18.96 1.59
C GLN A 34 15.24 -17.86 0.65
N ARG A 35 15.24 -18.08 -0.66
CA ARG A 35 15.57 -17.05 -1.65
C ARG A 35 14.58 -15.88 -1.63
N TYR A 36 13.30 -16.16 -1.47
CA TYR A 36 12.27 -15.14 -1.35
C TYR A 36 12.43 -14.32 -0.07
N LEU A 37 12.67 -14.96 1.06
CA LEU A 37 12.94 -14.27 2.33
C LEU A 37 14.23 -13.43 2.28
N ALA A 38 15.29 -13.97 1.67
CA ALA A 38 16.53 -13.24 1.44
C ALA A 38 16.34 -12.05 0.50
N TRP A 39 15.48 -12.15 -0.51
CA TRP A 39 15.11 -11.03 -1.35
C TRP A 39 14.29 -9.99 -0.58
N LEU A 40 13.32 -10.41 0.23
CA LEU A 40 12.55 -9.51 1.10
C LEU A 40 13.44 -8.79 2.11
N SER A 41 14.44 -9.47 2.70
CA SER A 41 15.37 -8.85 3.65
C SER A 41 16.31 -7.82 3.01
N ARG A 42 16.58 -7.94 1.70
CA ARG A 42 17.36 -6.97 0.91
C ARG A 42 16.54 -5.77 0.45
N LEU A 43 15.23 -5.85 0.55
CA LEU A 43 14.38 -4.70 0.36
C LEU A 43 14.64 -3.74 1.52
N GLU A 44 15.67 -2.91 1.36
CA GLU A 44 15.85 -1.76 2.22
C GLU A 44 14.54 -0.99 2.22
N ASP A 45 13.96 -0.87 3.39
CA ASP A 45 12.71 -0.16 3.58
C ASP A 45 12.94 1.35 3.40
N ARG A 46 13.12 1.76 2.13
CA ARG A 46 13.12 3.16 1.73
C ARG A 46 11.76 3.82 1.97
N SER A 47 10.77 3.04 2.41
CA SER A 47 9.41 3.51 2.69
C SER A 47 9.26 4.03 4.12
N SER A 48 10.06 3.58 5.09
CA SER A 48 9.93 3.96 6.50
C SER A 48 10.04 5.48 6.68
N GLY A 49 11.04 6.12 6.10
CA GLY A 49 11.17 7.58 6.13
C GLY A 49 10.07 8.33 5.37
N LYS A 50 9.41 7.67 4.40
CA LYS A 50 8.29 8.26 3.64
C LYS A 50 6.96 8.13 4.37
N VAL A 51 6.75 7.02 5.10
CA VAL A 51 5.55 6.85 5.94
C VAL A 51 5.53 7.88 7.07
N ASP A 52 6.71 8.21 7.62
CA ASP A 52 6.84 9.27 8.60
C ASP A 52 6.42 10.65 8.06
N GLN A 53 6.65 10.93 6.77
CA GLN A 53 6.15 12.16 6.12
C GLN A 53 4.62 12.27 6.15
N LEU A 54 3.89 11.15 6.22
CA LEU A 54 2.44 11.16 6.29
C LEU A 54 1.94 11.76 7.62
N SER A 55 2.65 11.49 8.70
CA SER A 55 2.30 11.96 10.06
C SER A 55 2.79 13.38 10.35
N ARG A 56 3.75 13.91 9.59
CA ARG A 56 4.27 15.27 9.80
C ARG A 56 3.27 16.35 9.38
N PRO A 57 3.17 17.45 10.12
CA PRO A 57 2.34 18.58 9.71
C PRO A 57 2.96 19.29 8.49
N VAL A 58 2.10 19.82 7.61
CA VAL A 58 2.49 20.58 6.43
C VAL A 58 1.90 21.99 6.51
N LYS A 59 2.67 23.01 6.11
CA LYS A 59 2.19 24.38 6.01
C LYS A 59 1.62 24.66 4.62
N ASP A 60 0.55 25.44 4.55
CA ASP A 60 0.02 25.94 3.28
C ASP A 60 0.73 27.25 2.86
N GLU A 61 0.37 27.78 1.69
CA GLU A 61 0.90 29.06 1.14
C GLU A 61 0.67 30.26 2.06
N ARG A 62 -0.28 30.17 2.99
CA ARG A 62 -0.60 31.19 3.99
C ARG A 62 0.02 30.88 5.35
N ALA A 63 1.06 30.06 5.41
CA ALA A 63 1.75 29.60 6.62
C ALA A 63 0.84 28.90 7.67
N ARG A 64 -0.38 28.48 7.30
CA ARG A 64 -1.28 27.75 8.18
C ARG A 64 -0.81 26.30 8.26
N SER A 65 -0.65 25.80 9.49
CA SER A 65 -0.27 24.41 9.74
C SER A 65 -1.46 23.47 9.56
N TRP A 66 -1.24 22.40 8.82
CA TRP A 66 -2.18 21.29 8.61
C TRP A 66 -1.58 20.03 9.19
N ARG A 67 -2.33 19.39 10.09
CA ARG A 67 -1.85 18.17 10.75
C ARG A 67 -1.59 17.05 9.73
N GLY A 68 -0.63 16.18 10.03
CA GLY A 68 -0.42 14.94 9.30
C GLY A 68 -1.56 13.95 9.47
N PHE A 69 -1.46 12.82 8.80
CA PHE A 69 -2.42 11.71 8.90
C PHE A 69 -2.00 10.76 10.01
N ASN A 70 -2.97 10.36 10.83
CA ASN A 70 -2.78 9.36 11.87
C ASN A 70 -3.48 8.05 11.46
N LEU A 71 -2.68 7.00 11.24
CA LEU A 71 -3.18 5.68 10.83
C LEU A 71 -3.95 4.93 11.93
N PHE A 72 -3.95 5.43 13.17
CA PHE A 72 -4.75 4.89 14.28
C PHE A 72 -6.08 5.63 14.44
N LEU A 73 -6.22 6.80 13.87
CA LEU A 73 -7.44 7.58 13.97
C LEU A 73 -8.47 7.09 12.94
N LYS A 74 -9.62 6.60 13.41
CA LYS A 74 -10.70 6.06 12.58
C LYS A 74 -11.10 6.98 11.43
N THR A 75 -11.21 8.29 11.70
CA THR A 75 -11.57 9.29 10.67
C THR A 75 -10.52 9.39 9.57
N ASP A 76 -9.22 9.42 9.92
CA ASP A 76 -8.15 9.51 8.93
C ASP A 76 -8.10 8.24 8.07
N ILE A 77 -8.27 7.06 8.68
CA ILE A 77 -8.32 5.77 7.95
C ILE A 77 -9.52 5.73 6.99
N GLN A 78 -10.72 6.10 7.45
CA GLN A 78 -11.91 6.15 6.59
C GLN A 78 -11.67 7.07 5.38
N GLY A 79 -11.08 8.24 5.60
CA GLY A 79 -10.72 9.17 4.53
C GLY A 79 -9.71 8.58 3.54
N ILE A 80 -8.69 7.89 4.04
CA ILE A 80 -7.66 7.22 3.22
C ILE A 80 -8.28 6.10 2.38
N LEU A 81 -9.05 5.21 2.99
CA LEU A 81 -9.73 4.11 2.30
C LEU A 81 -10.68 4.62 1.21
N ALA A 82 -11.44 5.67 1.51
CA ALA A 82 -12.33 6.30 0.52
C ALA A 82 -11.57 6.86 -0.68
N VAL A 83 -10.36 7.40 -0.48
CA VAL A 83 -9.52 7.92 -1.58
C VAL A 83 -8.89 6.80 -2.40
N LEU A 84 -8.53 5.68 -1.78
CA LEU A 84 -7.92 4.53 -2.44
C LEU A 84 -8.95 3.63 -3.15
N ALA A 85 -10.24 3.87 -2.98
CA ALA A 85 -11.28 3.09 -3.66
C ALA A 85 -11.03 3.05 -5.17
N GLY A 86 -11.04 1.85 -5.75
CA GLY A 86 -10.63 1.60 -7.14
C GLY A 86 -11.38 2.42 -8.18
N GLU A 87 -12.66 2.71 -7.94
CA GLU A 87 -13.49 3.55 -8.83
C GLU A 87 -12.92 4.96 -9.04
N HIS A 88 -12.16 5.49 -8.08
CA HIS A 88 -11.56 6.82 -8.15
C HIS A 88 -10.27 6.86 -8.98
N GLN A 89 -9.66 5.72 -9.21
CA GLN A 89 -8.47 5.60 -10.05
C GLN A 89 -8.80 5.86 -11.53
N ILE A 90 -9.99 5.45 -11.95
CA ILE A 90 -10.44 5.57 -13.36
C ILE A 90 -11.19 6.89 -13.56
N SER A 91 -12.20 7.15 -12.75
CA SER A 91 -13.15 8.27 -12.99
C SER A 91 -12.82 9.56 -12.25
N GLY A 92 -11.80 9.53 -11.40
CA GLY A 92 -11.40 10.63 -10.54
C GLY A 92 -12.27 10.78 -9.29
N LEU A 93 -11.67 11.34 -8.26
CA LEU A 93 -12.28 11.62 -6.97
C LEU A 93 -12.95 12.99 -7.01
N THR A 94 -14.20 13.09 -6.55
CA THR A 94 -14.93 14.35 -6.40
C THR A 94 -15.51 14.47 -4.99
N SER A 95 -15.77 15.69 -4.52
CA SER A 95 -16.43 15.90 -3.22
C SER A 95 -17.80 15.21 -3.14
N ARG A 96 -18.55 15.15 -4.26
CA ARG A 96 -19.85 14.47 -4.34
C ARG A 96 -19.69 12.95 -4.12
N ARG A 97 -18.69 12.31 -4.73
CA ARG A 97 -18.43 10.87 -4.58
C ARG A 97 -17.96 10.55 -3.17
N LEU A 98 -17.03 11.33 -2.61
CA LEU A 98 -16.61 11.16 -1.23
C LEU A 98 -17.76 11.23 -0.23
N ARG A 99 -18.74 12.13 -0.44
CA ARG A 99 -19.92 12.17 0.42
C ARG A 99 -20.78 10.91 0.37
N ARG A 100 -20.83 10.22 -0.76
CA ARG A 100 -21.54 8.93 -0.86
C ARG A 100 -20.83 7.84 -0.06
N LEU A 101 -19.49 7.84 -0.08
CA LEU A 101 -18.68 6.86 0.67
C LEU A 101 -18.58 7.19 2.15
N LEU A 102 -18.70 8.46 2.51
CA LEU A 102 -18.59 8.97 3.88
C LEU A 102 -19.86 9.74 4.26
N PRO A 103 -21.01 9.06 4.41
CA PRO A 103 -22.31 9.73 4.60
C PRO A 103 -22.39 10.51 5.92
N THR A 104 -21.63 10.10 6.92
CA THR A 104 -21.56 10.76 8.24
C THR A 104 -20.71 12.04 8.24
N TRP A 105 -19.97 12.31 7.14
CA TRP A 105 -19.09 13.47 7.06
C TRP A 105 -19.78 14.71 6.50
N THR A 106 -19.51 15.85 7.13
CA THR A 106 -19.97 17.14 6.63
C THR A 106 -19.18 17.59 5.39
N ARG A 107 -19.75 18.53 4.64
CA ARG A 107 -19.06 19.14 3.47
C ARG A 107 -17.73 19.76 3.85
N SER A 108 -17.67 20.41 5.02
CA SER A 108 -16.45 21.03 5.54
C SER A 108 -15.36 20.02 5.86
N GLN A 109 -15.72 18.87 6.44
CA GLN A 109 -14.77 17.78 6.74
C GLN A 109 -14.18 17.20 5.45
N ILE A 110 -15.00 16.98 4.43
CA ILE A 110 -14.54 16.49 3.13
C ILE A 110 -13.64 17.52 2.44
N ALA A 111 -14.00 18.80 2.47
CA ALA A 111 -13.16 19.85 1.91
C ALA A 111 -11.80 19.95 2.62
N ARG A 112 -11.78 19.84 3.96
CA ARG A 112 -10.55 19.79 4.76
C ARG A 112 -9.71 18.55 4.43
N LEU A 113 -10.33 17.37 4.28
CA LEU A 113 -9.64 16.14 3.87
C LEU A 113 -8.96 16.34 2.50
N LEU A 114 -9.69 16.78 1.49
CA LEU A 114 -9.14 17.01 0.15
C LEU A 114 -8.00 18.02 0.16
N ARG A 115 -8.11 19.09 0.95
CA ARG A 115 -7.04 20.07 1.09
C ARG A 115 -5.81 19.47 1.75
N ARG A 116 -5.97 18.69 2.85
CA ARG A 116 -4.87 18.00 3.52
C ARG A 116 -4.16 17.05 2.56
N LEU A 117 -4.91 16.18 1.88
CA LEU A 117 -4.36 15.23 0.91
C LEU A 117 -3.56 15.93 -0.20
N ARG A 118 -4.04 17.08 -0.68
CA ARG A 118 -3.35 17.87 -1.69
C ARG A 118 -2.07 18.50 -1.16
N LEU A 119 -2.10 19.07 0.03
CA LEU A 119 -0.92 19.68 0.66
C LEU A 119 0.18 18.66 0.96
N HIS A 120 -0.21 17.43 1.33
CA HIS A 120 0.72 16.31 1.48
C HIS A 120 1.16 15.67 0.15
N GLY A 121 0.74 16.21 -1.01
CA GLY A 121 1.10 15.68 -2.31
C GLY A 121 0.50 14.30 -2.64
N LEU A 122 -0.48 13.83 -1.84
CA LEU A 122 -1.10 12.51 -2.00
C LEU A 122 -2.11 12.47 -3.14
N ILE A 123 -2.76 13.60 -3.42
CA ILE A 123 -3.66 13.79 -4.56
C ILE A 123 -3.31 15.05 -5.34
N LYS A 124 -3.62 15.06 -6.62
CA LYS A 124 -3.54 16.25 -7.47
C LYS A 124 -4.90 16.60 -8.05
N LYS A 125 -5.17 17.90 -8.19
CA LYS A 125 -6.35 18.41 -8.88
C LYS A 125 -6.07 18.49 -10.38
N VAL A 126 -7.05 18.14 -11.20
CA VAL A 126 -6.92 18.22 -12.65
C VAL A 126 -7.45 19.56 -13.17
N GLY A 127 -6.54 20.40 -13.60
CA GLY A 127 -6.86 21.70 -14.22
C GLY A 127 -7.92 22.48 -13.48
N LYS A 128 -8.84 23.10 -14.21
CA LYS A 128 -9.99 23.85 -13.70
C LYS A 128 -11.17 22.95 -13.25
N THR A 129 -11.00 21.63 -13.22
CA THR A 129 -12.08 20.68 -12.85
C THR A 129 -12.18 20.49 -11.35
N TYR A 130 -13.29 19.89 -10.88
CA TYR A 130 -13.48 19.47 -9.49
C TYR A 130 -13.01 18.02 -9.25
N LYS A 131 -12.22 17.47 -10.17
CA LYS A 131 -11.70 16.10 -10.09
C LYS A 131 -10.29 16.09 -9.49
N TYR A 132 -10.05 15.11 -8.64
CA TYR A 132 -8.75 14.82 -8.05
C TYR A 132 -8.35 13.38 -8.39
N TYR A 133 -7.07 13.13 -8.52
CA TYR A 133 -6.51 11.79 -8.69
C TYR A 133 -5.41 11.57 -7.66
N ALA A 134 -5.33 10.36 -7.14
CA ALA A 134 -4.21 9.98 -6.29
C ALA A 134 -2.92 10.03 -7.10
N THR A 135 -1.87 10.61 -6.54
CA THR A 135 -0.55 10.59 -7.16
C THR A 135 0.06 9.18 -7.00
N LYS A 136 1.01 8.80 -7.88
CA LYS A 136 1.75 7.53 -7.70
C LYS A 136 2.42 7.45 -6.32
N PHE A 137 2.94 8.57 -5.83
CA PHE A 137 3.48 8.70 -4.49
C PHE A 137 2.40 8.48 -3.43
N GLY A 138 1.25 9.17 -3.55
CA GLY A 138 0.13 9.04 -2.62
C GLY A 138 -0.41 7.62 -2.54
N GLN A 139 -0.60 6.94 -3.66
CA GLN A 139 -1.05 5.54 -3.69
C GLN A 139 -0.09 4.62 -2.93
N ARG A 140 1.21 4.70 -3.26
CA ARG A 140 2.23 3.87 -2.61
C ARG A 140 2.31 4.14 -1.11
N LEU A 141 2.31 5.40 -0.72
CA LEU A 141 2.44 5.80 0.68
C LEU A 141 1.23 5.40 1.52
N LEU A 142 0.01 5.64 1.01
CA LEU A 142 -1.22 5.28 1.71
C LEU A 142 -1.39 3.76 1.83
N LEU A 143 -1.08 3.01 0.77
CA LEU A 143 -1.10 1.54 0.79
C LEU A 143 -0.05 0.97 1.74
N ALA A 144 1.18 1.52 1.73
CA ALA A 144 2.23 1.10 2.64
C ALA A 144 1.84 1.35 4.10
N GLY A 145 1.29 2.52 4.40
CA GLY A 145 0.81 2.86 5.74
C GLY A 145 -0.30 1.93 6.24
N LEU A 146 -1.28 1.59 5.40
CA LEU A 146 -2.34 0.65 5.76
C LEU A 146 -1.80 -0.76 5.99
N LYS A 147 -0.91 -1.26 5.12
CA LYS A 147 -0.26 -2.57 5.27
C LYS A 147 0.58 -2.64 6.55
N LEU A 148 1.35 -1.61 6.83
CA LEU A 148 2.14 -1.51 8.07
C LEU A 148 1.23 -1.65 9.29
N LYS A 149 0.12 -0.93 9.30
CA LYS A 149 -0.85 -1.02 10.40
C LYS A 149 -1.44 -2.42 10.53
N GLU A 150 -1.94 -3.00 9.45
CA GLU A 150 -2.68 -4.27 9.47
C GLU A 150 -1.78 -5.47 9.75
N HIS A 151 -0.58 -5.51 9.12
CA HIS A 151 0.27 -6.70 9.18
C HIS A 151 1.36 -6.65 10.23
N LEU A 152 1.74 -5.48 10.71
CA LEU A 152 2.80 -5.35 11.71
C LEU A 152 2.29 -4.82 13.05
N LEU A 153 1.57 -3.70 13.04
CA LEU A 153 1.21 -3.03 14.30
C LEU A 153 0.08 -3.72 15.03
N LEU A 154 -1.02 -4.11 14.33
CA LEU A 154 -2.14 -4.78 14.99
C LEU A 154 -1.77 -6.16 15.56
N PRO A 155 -1.06 -7.05 14.85
CA PRO A 155 -0.61 -8.31 15.42
C PRO A 155 0.37 -8.14 16.58
N ALA A 156 1.31 -7.19 16.49
CA ALA A 156 2.25 -6.93 17.58
C ALA A 156 1.55 -6.44 18.86
N LEU A 157 0.53 -5.59 18.73
CA LEU A 157 -0.27 -5.10 19.86
C LEU A 157 -1.23 -6.16 20.43
N ALA A 158 -1.67 -7.12 19.61
CA ALA A 158 -2.54 -8.20 20.07
C ALA A 158 -1.79 -9.27 20.86
N ASN A 159 -0.45 -9.37 20.68
CA ASN A 159 0.42 -10.35 21.34
C ASN A 159 1.23 -9.73 22.51
N ALA A 160 1.02 -8.46 22.82
CA ALA A 160 1.65 -7.75 23.94
C ALA A 160 0.74 -7.73 25.16
#